data_d9f1ebb65e894b74cd038adb5c888021
#
_entry.id   d9f1ebb65e894b74cd038adb5c888021
#
_cell.length_a   1.000
_cell.length_b   1.000
_cell.length_c   1.000
_cell.angle_alpha   90.00
_cell.angle_beta   90.00
_cell.angle_gamma   90.00
#
_symmetry.space_group_name_H-M   'P 1'
#
loop_
_entity.id
_entity.type
_entity.pdbx_description
1 polymer ?
#
loop_
_entity_poly.entity_id
_entity_poly.type
_entity_poly.pdbx_seq_one_letter_code
_entity_poly.pdbx_strand_id
1 'polypeptide(L)'
;MLEKIRAQKTLITVLCLVITLAITVVAGMDFYQFRNYQEVIIPGEGVTGSFMLSEYLPALKGTYGDTTVYVMEGRTDGPSMLVLGVTHPNEPSGHMAAISLVEHCTVDSGTLYVIPRANNSAFTHNDAQEASPHFYHLQTASGTREFVFGSRATNPLDQWPDPDVYTHQPSGQNLSGSETRNLNRGYPGVANGNMTERACYAITELIKDKEIDITVDLHESSPEYPTINAMVAHESAMELASNALLDMMLDGVQISLEPSPPTLHGLTHRELGDFTDTLPVLMETANPSHGRLRGATNEELVLTGKDPYYLKAAENGYAWVPYDENGVSIEERVARHLTGIHYLCEEYGTLYGETLSIVGIPSYDELLNGSLSDYLN
;
A
#
# COMPACT_ATOMS: atom_id res chain seq x y z
N MET A 1 18.56 21.44 -58.52
CA MET A 1 19.03 20.41 -57.60
C MET A 1 18.96 20.87 -56.14
N LEU A 2 19.51 22.03 -55.81
CA LEU A 2 19.50 22.62 -54.47
C LEU A 2 18.11 22.89 -53.91
N GLU A 3 17.17 23.40 -54.71
CA GLU A 3 15.77 23.64 -54.30
C GLU A 3 15.00 22.36 -53.97
N LYS A 4 15.19 21.28 -54.72
CA LYS A 4 14.62 19.97 -54.43
C LYS A 4 15.15 19.41 -53.10
N ILE A 5 16.44 19.55 -52.85
CA ILE A 5 17.07 19.12 -51.58
C ILE A 5 16.54 19.95 -50.41
N ARG A 6 16.33 21.27 -50.58
CA ARG A 6 15.77 22.16 -49.59
C ARG A 6 14.30 21.82 -49.27
N ALA A 7 13.50 21.64 -50.32
CA ALA A 7 12.10 21.21 -50.15
C ALA A 7 11.98 19.85 -49.46
N GLN A 8 12.83 18.89 -49.81
CA GLN A 8 12.85 17.58 -49.17
C GLN A 8 13.25 17.64 -47.68
N LYS A 9 14.25 18.45 -47.34
CA LYS A 9 14.64 18.71 -45.94
C LYS A 9 13.50 19.36 -45.13
N THR A 10 12.85 20.38 -45.70
CA THR A 10 11.71 21.03 -45.06
C THR A 10 10.56 20.04 -44.82
N LEU A 11 10.25 19.20 -45.80
CA LEU A 11 9.20 18.17 -45.67
C LEU A 11 9.53 17.19 -44.55
N ILE A 12 10.78 16.70 -44.49
CA ILE A 12 11.22 15.79 -43.43
C ILE A 12 11.11 16.49 -42.05
N THR A 13 11.55 17.75 -41.93
CA THR A 13 11.45 18.52 -40.68
C THR A 13 10.00 18.66 -40.24
N VAL A 14 9.11 19.04 -41.15
CA VAL A 14 7.68 19.17 -40.83
C VAL A 14 7.10 17.83 -40.42
N LEU A 15 7.42 16.75 -41.10
CA LEU A 15 6.96 15.41 -40.77
C LEU A 15 7.45 14.98 -39.37
N CYS A 16 8.72 15.20 -39.05
CA CYS A 16 9.27 14.94 -37.73
C CYS A 16 8.55 15.73 -36.64
N LEU A 17 8.30 17.03 -36.87
CA LEU A 17 7.56 17.88 -35.93
C LEU A 17 6.13 17.39 -35.69
N VAL A 18 5.42 17.00 -36.77
CA VAL A 18 4.05 16.46 -36.66
C VAL A 18 4.05 15.14 -35.88
N ILE A 19 4.98 14.24 -36.16
CA ILE A 19 5.11 12.96 -35.45
C ILE A 19 5.43 13.21 -33.96
N THR A 20 6.40 14.08 -33.69
CA THR A 20 6.76 14.43 -32.30
C THR A 20 5.56 15.02 -31.57
N LEU A 21 4.85 15.97 -32.20
CA LEU A 21 3.64 16.56 -31.59
C LEU A 21 2.56 15.51 -31.31
N ALA A 22 2.31 14.60 -32.27
CA ALA A 22 1.33 13.53 -32.09
C ALA A 22 1.72 12.61 -30.93
N ILE A 23 2.97 12.18 -30.83
CA ILE A 23 3.46 11.37 -29.71
C ILE A 23 3.31 12.12 -28.39
N THR A 24 3.70 13.40 -28.34
CA THR A 24 3.60 14.22 -27.14
C THR A 24 2.14 14.36 -26.67
N VAL A 25 1.22 14.58 -27.62
CA VAL A 25 -0.22 14.70 -27.27
C VAL A 25 -0.76 13.37 -26.73
N VAL A 26 -0.46 12.25 -27.41
CA VAL A 26 -0.93 10.93 -26.96
C VAL A 26 -0.38 10.60 -25.57
N ALA A 27 0.93 10.74 -25.36
CA ALA A 27 1.54 10.50 -24.06
C ALA A 27 0.99 11.45 -22.98
N GLY A 28 0.84 12.75 -23.32
CA GLY A 28 0.27 13.72 -22.38
C GLY A 28 -1.17 13.41 -21.98
N MET A 29 -1.98 12.90 -22.92
CA MET A 29 -3.34 12.46 -22.62
C MET A 29 -3.36 11.22 -21.74
N ASP A 30 -2.47 10.26 -21.96
CA ASP A 30 -2.33 9.06 -21.16
C ASP A 30 -1.99 9.41 -19.69
N PHE A 31 -0.95 10.22 -19.47
CA PHE A 31 -0.61 10.73 -18.14
C PHE A 31 -1.73 11.52 -17.49
N TYR A 32 -2.44 12.35 -18.25
CA TYR A 32 -3.57 13.13 -17.73
C TYR A 32 -4.72 12.22 -17.29
N GLN A 33 -5.05 11.20 -18.07
CA GLN A 33 -6.11 10.24 -17.75
C GLN A 33 -5.72 9.44 -16.51
N PHE A 34 -4.51 8.92 -16.44
CA PHE A 34 -4.01 8.19 -15.28
C PHE A 34 -4.06 9.04 -14.00
N ARG A 35 -3.54 10.28 -14.06
CA ARG A 35 -3.57 11.19 -12.91
C ARG A 35 -4.97 11.47 -12.38
N ASN A 36 -5.96 11.56 -13.24
CA ASN A 36 -7.33 11.92 -12.88
C ASN A 36 -8.26 10.70 -12.76
N TYR A 37 -7.72 9.49 -12.91
CA TYR A 37 -8.51 8.29 -12.74
C TYR A 37 -9.02 8.17 -11.31
N GLN A 38 -10.32 7.85 -11.18
CA GLN A 38 -10.98 7.63 -9.90
C GLN A 38 -11.34 6.15 -9.81
N GLU A 39 -10.55 5.44 -9.04
CA GLU A 39 -10.84 4.05 -8.71
C GLU A 39 -12.11 3.97 -7.86
N VAL A 40 -12.99 3.04 -8.21
CA VAL A 40 -14.26 2.86 -7.52
C VAL A 40 -14.08 1.83 -6.41
N ILE A 41 -14.36 2.24 -5.16
CA ILE A 41 -14.53 1.35 -4.02
C ILE A 41 -16.04 1.30 -3.73
N ILE A 42 -16.61 0.11 -3.60
CA ILE A 42 -18.04 -0.11 -3.42
C ILE A 42 -18.29 -0.58 -1.97
N PRO A 43 -18.54 0.34 -1.02
CA PRO A 43 -18.69 -0.02 0.38
C PRO A 43 -19.79 -1.09 0.59
N GLY A 44 -19.44 -2.13 1.35
CA GLY A 44 -20.38 -3.16 1.76
C GLY A 44 -21.29 -2.73 2.92
N GLU A 45 -22.14 -3.66 3.35
CA GLU A 45 -23.10 -3.42 4.43
C GLU A 45 -22.44 -3.14 5.80
N GLY A 46 -21.17 -3.55 5.97
CA GLY A 46 -20.42 -3.31 7.21
C GLY A 46 -19.95 -1.87 7.40
N VAL A 47 -19.92 -1.06 6.33
CA VAL A 47 -19.50 0.33 6.43
C VAL A 47 -20.62 1.17 7.04
N THR A 48 -20.40 1.69 8.25
CA THR A 48 -21.36 2.52 9.01
C THR A 48 -21.18 4.00 8.73
N GLY A 49 -20.01 4.42 8.25
CA GLY A 49 -19.70 5.81 7.94
C GLY A 49 -18.39 5.97 7.19
N SER A 50 -18.12 7.19 6.79
CA SER A 50 -16.82 7.59 6.24
C SER A 50 -16.60 9.09 6.44
N PHE A 51 -15.34 9.49 6.48
CA PHE A 51 -14.94 10.89 6.52
C PHE A 51 -13.62 11.09 5.75
N MET A 52 -13.28 12.34 5.49
CA MET A 52 -12.03 12.68 4.82
C MET A 52 -10.91 12.91 5.84
N LEU A 53 -9.71 12.43 5.55
CA LEU A 53 -8.54 12.64 6.41
C LEU A 53 -8.27 14.12 6.71
N SER A 54 -8.70 15.03 5.81
CA SER A 54 -8.65 16.48 6.01
C SER A 54 -9.47 17.00 7.20
N GLU A 55 -10.30 16.19 7.85
CA GLU A 55 -10.94 16.56 9.12
C GLU A 55 -9.91 16.74 10.24
N TYR A 56 -8.81 15.98 10.19
CA TYR A 56 -7.69 16.10 11.14
C TYR A 56 -6.64 17.15 10.73
N LEU A 57 -6.57 17.49 9.46
CA LEU A 57 -5.73 18.59 8.99
C LEU A 57 -6.37 19.27 7.77
N PRO A 58 -7.09 20.41 7.97
CA PRO A 58 -7.80 21.11 6.89
C PRO A 58 -6.92 21.52 5.69
N ALA A 59 -5.59 21.62 5.88
CA ALA A 59 -4.65 21.90 4.80
C ALA A 59 -4.54 20.79 3.74
N LEU A 60 -5.04 19.60 4.00
CA LEU A 60 -5.13 18.50 3.03
C LEU A 60 -6.34 18.63 2.10
N LYS A 61 -7.39 19.35 2.53
CA LYS A 61 -8.67 19.41 1.84
C LYS A 61 -8.53 19.89 0.39
N GLY A 62 -9.01 19.05 -0.54
CA GLY A 62 -8.97 19.31 -1.97
C GLY A 62 -7.58 19.15 -2.60
N THR A 63 -6.62 18.58 -1.89
CA THR A 63 -5.33 18.13 -2.43
C THR A 63 -5.35 16.63 -2.67
N TYR A 64 -4.39 16.12 -3.42
CA TYR A 64 -4.20 14.66 -3.57
C TYR A 64 -3.64 13.98 -2.31
N GLY A 65 -3.26 14.72 -1.27
CA GLY A 65 -2.92 14.18 0.04
C GLY A 65 -4.14 13.83 0.91
N ASP A 66 -5.34 14.28 0.51
CA ASP A 66 -6.59 13.94 1.20
C ASP A 66 -7.09 12.55 0.75
N THR A 67 -7.65 11.79 1.67
CA THR A 67 -8.13 10.43 1.40
C THR A 67 -9.33 10.08 2.27
N THR A 68 -10.11 9.09 1.84
CA THR A 68 -11.28 8.61 2.60
C THR A 68 -10.85 7.64 3.69
N VAL A 69 -11.38 7.84 4.88
CA VAL A 69 -11.35 6.89 6.00
C VAL A 69 -12.73 6.25 6.09
N TYR A 70 -12.79 4.95 5.89
CA TYR A 70 -14.02 4.17 6.09
C TYR A 70 -14.12 3.74 7.55
N VAL A 71 -15.34 3.75 8.09
CA VAL A 71 -15.65 3.38 9.48
C VAL A 71 -16.63 2.22 9.48
N MET A 72 -16.31 1.20 10.25
CA MET A 72 -17.11 0.02 10.43
C MET A 72 -17.30 -0.20 11.95
N GLU A 73 -18.42 0.27 12.48
CA GLU A 73 -18.74 0.18 13.91
C GLU A 73 -19.51 -1.11 14.20
N GLY A 74 -19.05 -1.85 15.20
CA GLY A 74 -19.71 -3.05 15.70
C GLY A 74 -21.01 -2.73 16.44
N ARG A 75 -21.78 -3.77 16.74
CA ARG A 75 -23.02 -3.66 17.52
C ARG A 75 -22.77 -3.42 19.00
N THR A 76 -21.60 -3.77 19.47
CA THR A 76 -21.13 -3.60 20.85
C THR A 76 -19.82 -2.82 20.86
N ASP A 77 -19.64 -2.03 21.91
CA ASP A 77 -18.37 -1.34 22.14
C ASP A 77 -17.23 -2.35 22.30
N GLY A 78 -16.02 -1.95 21.97
CA GLY A 78 -14.82 -2.77 22.04
C GLY A 78 -13.61 -2.02 21.50
N PRO A 79 -12.47 -2.70 21.34
CA PRO A 79 -11.25 -2.08 20.85
C PRO A 79 -11.38 -1.63 19.40
N SER A 80 -10.45 -0.79 19.00
CA SER A 80 -10.40 -0.19 17.68
C SER A 80 -9.14 -0.59 16.92
N MET A 81 -9.26 -0.76 15.61
CA MET A 81 -8.14 -1.00 14.70
C MET A 81 -8.16 -0.02 13.54
N LEU A 82 -6.99 0.48 13.16
CA LEU A 82 -6.77 1.18 11.90
C LEU A 82 -5.96 0.29 10.95
N VAL A 83 -6.50 0.05 9.76
CA VAL A 83 -5.78 -0.59 8.65
C VAL A 83 -5.40 0.46 7.62
N LEU A 84 -4.10 0.63 7.41
CA LEU A 84 -3.53 1.40 6.31
C LEU A 84 -3.32 0.44 5.13
N GLY A 85 -4.20 0.55 4.14
CA GLY A 85 -4.26 -0.41 3.04
C GLY A 85 -3.03 -0.38 2.14
N VAL A 86 -2.56 0.80 1.80
CA VAL A 86 -1.33 0.92 1.05
C VAL A 86 -0.66 2.30 1.22
N THR A 87 0.52 2.23 1.72
CA THR A 87 1.47 3.36 1.80
C THR A 87 2.23 3.52 0.47
N HIS A 88 2.50 2.41 -0.23
CA HIS A 88 3.17 2.36 -1.52
C HIS A 88 2.29 1.69 -2.59
N PRO A 89 1.59 2.43 -3.44
CA PRO A 89 0.68 1.88 -4.45
C PRO A 89 1.25 0.92 -5.51
N ASN A 90 2.56 0.71 -5.56
CA ASN A 90 3.20 -0.38 -6.30
C ASN A 90 3.29 -1.70 -5.49
N GLU A 91 2.61 -1.75 -4.33
CA GLU A 91 2.49 -2.88 -3.41
C GLU A 91 0.99 -3.27 -3.32
N PRO A 92 0.39 -3.88 -4.36
CA PRO A 92 -1.06 -3.92 -4.58
C PRO A 92 -1.83 -4.81 -3.59
N SER A 93 -1.21 -5.78 -2.91
CA SER A 93 -1.97 -6.69 -2.04
C SER A 93 -2.52 -6.00 -0.78
N GLY A 94 -1.80 -5.02 -0.23
CA GLY A 94 -2.30 -4.22 0.89
C GLY A 94 -3.54 -3.40 0.50
N HIS A 95 -3.56 -2.86 -0.73
CA HIS A 95 -4.72 -2.18 -1.28
C HIS A 95 -5.91 -3.13 -1.41
N MET A 96 -5.69 -4.30 -2.00
CA MET A 96 -6.75 -5.30 -2.20
C MET A 96 -7.29 -5.85 -0.87
N ALA A 97 -6.43 -6.08 0.11
CA ALA A 97 -6.85 -6.48 1.45
C ALA A 97 -7.75 -5.40 2.09
N ALA A 98 -7.34 -4.13 2.03
CA ALA A 98 -8.15 -3.03 2.56
C ALA A 98 -9.49 -2.85 1.83
N ILE A 99 -9.52 -2.98 0.49
CA ILE A 99 -10.77 -2.94 -0.27
C ILE A 99 -11.66 -4.11 0.12
N SER A 100 -11.13 -5.33 0.22
CA SER A 100 -11.89 -6.51 0.65
C SER A 100 -12.54 -6.32 2.03
N LEU A 101 -11.82 -5.72 2.99
CA LEU A 101 -12.40 -5.37 4.29
C LEU A 101 -13.58 -4.41 4.15
N VAL A 102 -13.44 -3.35 3.36
CA VAL A 102 -14.48 -2.32 3.16
C VAL A 102 -15.70 -2.86 2.39
N GLU A 103 -15.48 -3.72 1.41
CA GLU A 103 -16.54 -4.18 0.51
C GLU A 103 -17.26 -5.43 1.02
N HIS A 104 -16.60 -6.28 1.79
CA HIS A 104 -17.14 -7.60 2.15
C HIS A 104 -17.35 -7.80 3.65
N CYS A 105 -16.49 -7.25 4.51
CA CYS A 105 -16.53 -7.55 5.93
C CYS A 105 -17.57 -6.72 6.71
N THR A 106 -17.94 -7.23 7.89
CA THR A 106 -18.73 -6.51 8.90
C THR A 106 -18.03 -6.58 10.26
N VAL A 107 -18.42 -5.74 11.21
CA VAL A 107 -17.88 -5.74 12.57
C VAL A 107 -18.99 -6.04 13.56
N ASP A 108 -18.79 -7.02 14.43
CA ASP A 108 -19.75 -7.35 15.49
C ASP A 108 -19.44 -6.63 16.80
N SER A 109 -18.16 -6.46 17.14
CA SER A 109 -17.69 -5.78 18.36
C SER A 109 -16.47 -4.91 18.07
N GLY A 110 -16.41 -3.72 18.65
CA GLY A 110 -15.34 -2.75 18.44
C GLY A 110 -15.52 -1.91 17.18
N THR A 111 -14.45 -1.26 16.71
CA THR A 111 -14.49 -0.38 15.54
C THR A 111 -13.29 -0.62 14.62
N LEU A 112 -13.56 -0.86 13.35
CA LEU A 112 -12.53 -0.94 12.31
C LEU A 112 -12.53 0.34 11.47
N TYR A 113 -11.38 1.00 11.42
CA TYR A 113 -11.08 2.10 10.49
C TYR A 113 -10.21 1.58 9.36
N VAL A 114 -10.55 1.91 8.11
CA VAL A 114 -9.78 1.48 6.95
C VAL A 114 -9.47 2.68 6.07
N ILE A 115 -8.20 2.85 5.72
CA ILE A 115 -7.72 3.82 4.73
C ILE A 115 -7.14 3.04 3.55
N PRO A 116 -7.91 2.68 2.52
CA PRO A 116 -7.41 1.87 1.41
C PRO A 116 -6.28 2.54 0.62
N ARG A 117 -6.24 3.87 0.61
CA ARG A 117 -5.28 4.69 -0.14
C ARG A 117 -4.55 5.65 0.80
N ALA A 118 -3.69 5.13 1.68
CA ALA A 118 -2.98 5.95 2.67
C ALA A 118 -2.12 7.04 2.01
N ASN A 119 -1.40 6.71 0.94
CA ASN A 119 -0.71 7.69 0.09
C ASN A 119 -1.52 7.93 -1.20
N ASN A 120 -2.64 8.64 -1.10
CA ASN A 120 -3.53 8.86 -2.24
C ASN A 120 -2.84 9.56 -3.44
N SER A 121 -1.92 10.48 -3.23
CA SER A 121 -1.16 11.12 -4.32
C SER A 121 -0.30 10.14 -5.11
N ALA A 122 0.26 9.11 -4.46
CA ALA A 122 1.08 8.10 -5.12
C ALA A 122 0.29 7.18 -6.07
N PHE A 123 -1.04 7.14 -5.97
CA PHE A 123 -1.92 6.49 -6.95
C PHE A 123 -2.07 7.25 -8.27
N THR A 124 -1.60 8.49 -8.36
CA THR A 124 -1.81 9.35 -9.54
C THR A 124 -0.66 9.33 -10.54
N HIS A 125 0.31 8.46 -10.35
CA HIS A 125 1.44 8.21 -11.25
C HIS A 125 2.09 6.86 -10.91
N ASN A 126 2.95 6.37 -11.80
CA ASN A 126 3.88 5.28 -11.51
C ASN A 126 5.31 5.71 -11.82
N ASP A 127 6.27 4.87 -11.45
CA ASP A 127 7.68 5.19 -11.65
C ASP A 127 8.06 4.95 -13.11
N ALA A 128 8.32 6.02 -13.85
CA ALA A 128 8.58 5.98 -15.30
C ALA A 128 9.77 5.09 -15.70
N GLN A 129 10.69 4.83 -14.78
CA GLN A 129 11.85 3.96 -15.00
C GLN A 129 11.52 2.47 -14.86
N GLU A 130 10.41 2.14 -14.21
CA GLU A 130 9.98 0.76 -13.96
C GLU A 130 9.19 0.18 -15.13
N ALA A 131 8.68 1.02 -16.04
CA ALA A 131 7.78 0.65 -17.13
C ALA A 131 6.60 -0.22 -16.69
N SER A 132 6.12 0.02 -15.47
CA SER A 132 5.00 -0.70 -14.86
C SER A 132 3.68 -0.39 -15.56
N PRO A 133 2.70 -1.29 -15.53
CA PRO A 133 1.35 -0.98 -16.01
C PRO A 133 0.74 0.13 -15.16
N HIS A 134 -0.19 0.90 -15.72
CA HIS A 134 -0.98 1.87 -14.94
C HIS A 134 -2.04 1.17 -14.10
N PHE A 135 -2.54 0.03 -14.60
CA PHE A 135 -3.67 -0.67 -14.04
C PHE A 135 -3.47 -2.18 -14.09
N TYR A 136 -4.19 -2.88 -13.23
CA TYR A 136 -4.45 -4.31 -13.29
C TYR A 136 -5.95 -4.56 -13.11
N HIS A 137 -6.44 -5.69 -13.61
CA HIS A 137 -7.88 -5.97 -13.71
C HIS A 137 -8.25 -7.24 -12.95
N LEU A 138 -9.35 -7.19 -12.21
CA LEU A 138 -9.98 -8.34 -11.59
C LEU A 138 -11.42 -8.50 -12.08
N GLN A 139 -11.84 -9.74 -12.26
CA GLN A 139 -13.24 -10.06 -12.56
C GLN A 139 -13.99 -10.12 -11.23
N THR A 140 -14.96 -9.23 -11.00
CA THR A 140 -15.79 -9.22 -9.79
C THR A 140 -17.25 -9.50 -10.14
N ALA A 141 -18.11 -9.58 -9.13
CA ALA A 141 -19.56 -9.75 -9.33
C ALA A 141 -20.17 -8.60 -10.16
N SER A 142 -19.63 -7.40 -10.06
CA SER A 142 -20.07 -6.21 -10.82
C SER A 142 -19.47 -6.13 -12.24
N GLY A 143 -18.57 -7.05 -12.62
CA GLY A 143 -17.87 -7.10 -13.90
C GLY A 143 -16.36 -6.92 -13.76
N THR A 144 -15.68 -6.60 -14.86
CA THR A 144 -14.24 -6.30 -14.82
C THR A 144 -14.01 -4.95 -14.15
N ARG A 145 -13.26 -4.96 -13.05
CA ARG A 145 -12.83 -3.74 -12.36
C ARG A 145 -11.36 -3.48 -12.62
N GLU A 146 -11.04 -2.21 -12.73
CA GLU A 146 -9.70 -1.71 -12.98
C GLU A 146 -9.15 -1.08 -11.69
N PHE A 147 -7.97 -1.54 -11.26
CA PHE A 147 -7.28 -1.08 -10.06
C PHE A 147 -5.94 -0.45 -10.42
N VAL A 148 -5.56 0.58 -9.69
CA VAL A 148 -4.35 1.34 -9.97
C VAL A 148 -3.11 0.61 -9.47
N PHE A 149 -2.08 0.53 -10.32
CA PHE A 149 -0.71 0.22 -9.94
C PHE A 149 0.09 1.52 -9.92
N GLY A 150 0.29 2.09 -8.74
CA GLY A 150 0.89 3.42 -8.58
C GLY A 150 2.39 3.41 -8.34
N SER A 151 2.86 4.42 -7.61
CA SER A 151 4.26 4.62 -7.23
C SER A 151 4.49 4.39 -5.73
N ARG A 152 5.75 4.18 -5.35
CA ARG A 152 6.20 4.21 -3.96
C ARG A 152 6.09 5.60 -3.32
N ALA A 153 6.11 6.68 -4.10
CA ALA A 153 6.27 8.04 -3.62
C ALA A 153 5.11 8.94 -4.03
N THR A 154 4.79 9.92 -3.20
CA THR A 154 3.93 11.04 -3.53
C THR A 154 4.30 11.63 -4.89
N ASN A 155 3.30 11.95 -5.73
CA ASN A 155 3.50 12.43 -7.09
C ASN A 155 4.32 13.74 -7.09
N PRO A 156 5.38 13.84 -7.93
CA PRO A 156 6.15 15.08 -8.04
C PRO A 156 5.32 16.32 -8.45
N LEU A 157 4.17 16.14 -9.10
CA LEU A 157 3.27 17.25 -9.43
C LEU A 157 2.57 17.83 -8.19
N ASP A 158 2.52 17.08 -7.11
CA ASP A 158 1.89 17.49 -5.85
C ASP A 158 2.90 17.98 -4.83
N GLN A 159 4.14 17.49 -4.92
CA GLN A 159 5.22 17.85 -4.00
C GLN A 159 6.57 17.92 -4.74
N TRP A 160 7.03 19.13 -5.05
CA TRP A 160 8.28 19.41 -5.77
C TRP A 160 8.86 20.79 -5.38
N PRO A 161 10.18 21.00 -5.39
CA PRO A 161 11.24 20.02 -5.67
C PRO A 161 11.58 19.14 -4.45
N ASP A 162 12.23 18.00 -4.70
CA ASP A 162 12.87 17.24 -3.63
C ASP A 162 14.08 18.03 -3.10
N PRO A 163 14.36 18.05 -1.79
CA PRO A 163 15.58 18.61 -1.24
C PRO A 163 16.79 17.74 -1.59
N ASP A 164 18.00 18.27 -1.50
CA ASP A 164 19.22 17.46 -1.64
C ASP A 164 19.32 16.39 -0.55
N VAL A 165 18.88 16.74 0.65
CA VAL A 165 18.82 15.86 1.83
C VAL A 165 17.47 16.07 2.51
N TYR A 166 16.75 15.00 2.76
CA TYR A 166 15.57 15.01 3.60
C TYR A 166 15.99 14.79 5.06
N THR A 167 15.66 15.76 5.92
CA THR A 167 15.90 15.65 7.36
C THR A 167 14.57 15.35 8.05
N HIS A 168 14.43 14.13 8.54
CA HIS A 168 13.22 13.68 9.23
C HIS A 168 12.98 14.47 10.52
N GLN A 169 11.73 14.84 10.74
CA GLN A 169 11.25 15.49 11.95
C GLN A 169 10.43 14.50 12.79
N PRO A 170 10.66 14.34 14.10
CA PRO A 170 11.54 15.14 14.96
C PRO A 170 12.97 14.58 15.17
N SER A 171 13.30 13.40 14.62
CA SER A 171 14.55 12.69 14.96
C SER A 171 15.83 13.40 14.48
N GLY A 172 15.73 14.22 13.42
CA GLY A 172 16.90 14.82 12.77
C GLY A 172 17.69 13.85 11.89
N GLN A 173 17.17 12.64 11.62
CA GLN A 173 17.82 11.69 10.72
C GLN A 173 17.86 12.22 9.30
N ASN A 174 19.02 12.16 8.67
CA ASN A 174 19.21 12.52 7.28
C ASN A 174 18.98 11.31 6.35
N LEU A 175 18.13 11.50 5.35
CA LEU A 175 17.78 10.53 4.34
C LEU A 175 18.06 11.10 2.94
N SER A 176 17.97 10.26 1.90
CA SER A 176 17.99 10.72 0.52
C SER A 176 16.89 11.75 0.29
N GLY A 177 17.15 12.78 -0.50
CA GLY A 177 16.18 13.86 -0.76
C GLY A 177 14.85 13.35 -1.29
N SER A 178 14.84 12.31 -2.10
CA SER A 178 13.62 11.68 -2.64
C SER A 178 12.72 11.03 -1.58
N GLU A 179 13.27 10.65 -0.42
CA GLU A 179 12.50 10.08 0.69
C GLU A 179 11.53 11.09 1.33
N THR A 180 11.68 12.38 1.04
CA THR A 180 10.70 13.41 1.42
C THR A 180 9.28 13.14 0.89
N ARG A 181 9.16 12.33 -0.19
CA ARG A 181 7.88 11.93 -0.80
C ARG A 181 7.44 10.51 -0.43
N ASN A 182 8.19 9.81 0.41
CA ASN A 182 7.84 8.49 0.91
C ASN A 182 7.03 8.61 2.21
N LEU A 183 5.76 8.18 2.19
CA LEU A 183 4.89 8.26 3.37
C LEU A 183 5.51 7.49 4.55
N ASN A 184 6.11 6.32 4.31
CA ASN A 184 6.80 5.51 5.32
C ASN A 184 8.20 6.04 5.69
N ARG A 185 8.41 7.36 5.54
CA ARG A 185 9.56 8.14 6.05
C ARG A 185 9.12 9.47 6.67
N GLY A 186 7.82 9.74 6.67
CA GLY A 186 7.26 11.02 7.13
C GLY A 186 6.59 10.98 8.49
N TYR A 187 6.34 9.82 9.10
CA TYR A 187 5.70 9.71 10.41
C TYR A 187 6.62 10.24 11.54
N PRO A 188 6.09 10.82 12.63
CA PRO A 188 4.68 11.01 12.96
C PRO A 188 4.03 12.17 12.20
N GLY A 189 4.76 12.82 11.30
CA GLY A 189 4.29 13.91 10.47
C GLY A 189 4.47 15.31 11.08
N VAL A 190 4.25 16.32 10.25
CA VAL A 190 4.40 17.74 10.61
C VAL A 190 3.23 18.53 10.02
N ALA A 191 2.44 19.21 10.87
CA ALA A 191 1.23 19.94 10.47
C ALA A 191 1.46 21.01 9.38
N ASN A 192 2.60 21.69 9.39
CA ASN A 192 3.02 22.69 8.39
C ASN A 192 4.19 22.21 7.52
N GLY A 193 4.39 20.91 7.47
CA GLY A 193 5.37 20.27 6.60
C GLY A 193 4.94 20.24 5.13
N ASN A 194 5.63 19.45 4.33
CA ASN A 194 5.23 19.15 2.97
C ASN A 194 3.96 18.28 2.94
N MET A 195 3.43 17.93 1.77
CA MET A 195 2.16 17.20 1.67
C MET A 195 2.25 15.80 2.28
N THR A 196 3.36 15.09 2.08
CA THR A 196 3.60 13.76 2.66
C THR A 196 3.63 13.82 4.19
N GLU A 197 4.37 14.76 4.77
CA GLU A 197 4.43 14.98 6.22
C GLU A 197 3.08 15.38 6.81
N ARG A 198 2.28 16.16 6.07
CA ARG A 198 0.91 16.52 6.47
C ARG A 198 -0.04 15.33 6.48
N ALA A 199 0.07 14.42 5.51
CA ALA A 199 -0.72 13.20 5.50
C ALA A 199 -0.37 12.30 6.69
N CYS A 200 0.93 12.10 6.97
CA CYS A 200 1.39 11.38 8.16
C CYS A 200 0.87 12.02 9.45
N TYR A 201 0.95 13.35 9.57
CA TYR A 201 0.43 14.08 10.72
C TYR A 201 -1.07 13.85 10.94
N ALA A 202 -1.87 13.94 9.87
CA ALA A 202 -3.31 13.74 9.96
C ALA A 202 -3.68 12.29 10.36
N ILE A 203 -2.95 11.28 9.88
CA ILE A 203 -3.10 9.88 10.31
C ILE A 203 -2.75 9.73 11.79
N THR A 204 -1.65 10.35 12.23
CA THR A 204 -1.24 10.31 13.65
C THR A 204 -2.27 10.97 14.56
N GLU A 205 -2.85 12.10 14.15
CA GLU A 205 -3.90 12.77 14.91
C GLU A 205 -5.23 11.99 14.92
N LEU A 206 -5.57 11.32 13.81
CA LEU A 206 -6.69 10.37 13.78
C LEU A 206 -6.51 9.27 14.83
N ILE A 207 -5.32 8.66 14.88
CA ILE A 207 -5.01 7.60 15.85
C ILE A 207 -5.19 8.11 17.30
N LYS A 208 -4.69 9.29 17.59
CA LYS A 208 -4.81 9.90 18.92
C LYS A 208 -6.25 10.27 19.30
N ASP A 209 -7.01 10.87 18.36
CA ASP A 209 -8.38 11.32 18.59
C ASP A 209 -9.34 10.13 18.78
N LYS A 210 -9.15 9.06 18.02
CA LYS A 210 -9.95 7.84 18.09
C LYS A 210 -9.44 6.83 19.10
N GLU A 211 -8.33 7.13 19.78
CA GLU A 211 -7.69 6.24 20.75
C GLU A 211 -7.51 4.83 20.16
N ILE A 212 -6.94 4.75 18.91
CA ILE A 212 -6.81 3.50 18.16
C ILE A 212 -5.89 2.53 18.91
N ASP A 213 -6.42 1.35 19.23
CA ASP A 213 -5.69 0.30 19.98
C ASP A 213 -4.64 -0.40 19.12
N ILE A 214 -4.97 -0.74 17.87
CA ILE A 214 -4.10 -1.47 16.94
C ILE A 214 -3.98 -0.70 15.63
N THR A 215 -2.78 -0.52 15.12
CA THR A 215 -2.56 0.01 13.76
C THR A 215 -1.80 -1.00 12.93
N VAL A 216 -2.35 -1.37 11.77
CA VAL A 216 -1.72 -2.29 10.81
C VAL A 216 -1.43 -1.57 9.52
N ASP A 217 -0.15 -1.52 9.11
CA ASP A 217 0.29 -0.95 7.83
C ASP A 217 0.67 -2.09 6.88
N LEU A 218 -0.01 -2.17 5.73
CA LEU A 218 0.11 -3.28 4.80
C LEU A 218 1.09 -2.96 3.68
N HIS A 219 2.18 -3.73 3.61
CA HIS A 219 3.28 -3.55 2.68
C HIS A 219 3.63 -4.84 1.94
N GLU A 220 4.42 -4.68 0.89
CA GLU A 220 5.02 -5.78 0.16
C GLU A 220 6.52 -5.52 -0.05
N SER A 221 7.29 -6.59 0.02
CA SER A 221 8.74 -6.57 -0.21
C SER A 221 9.12 -7.51 -1.33
N SER A 222 10.25 -7.24 -1.99
CA SER A 222 10.74 -8.09 -3.06
C SER A 222 11.38 -9.38 -2.54
N PRO A 223 11.31 -10.50 -3.30
CA PRO A 223 11.85 -11.79 -2.86
C PRO A 223 13.33 -11.81 -2.50
N GLU A 224 14.13 -10.87 -3.03
CA GLU A 224 15.55 -10.70 -2.69
C GLU A 224 15.80 -9.84 -1.45
N TYR A 225 14.76 -9.36 -0.77
CA TYR A 225 14.90 -8.52 0.41
C TYR A 225 14.79 -9.37 1.69
N PRO A 226 15.63 -9.14 2.72
CA PRO A 226 15.62 -9.99 3.92
C PRO A 226 14.36 -9.84 4.77
N THR A 227 13.79 -8.63 4.89
CA THR A 227 12.52 -8.41 5.58
C THR A 227 11.38 -8.68 4.60
N ILE A 228 10.88 -9.90 4.62
CA ILE A 228 9.87 -10.39 3.68
C ILE A 228 9.05 -11.50 4.33
N ASN A 229 7.76 -11.59 3.98
CA ASN A 229 6.79 -12.43 4.67
C ASN A 229 6.96 -12.28 6.18
N ALA A 230 6.86 -11.04 6.66
CA ALA A 230 7.19 -10.68 8.02
C ALA A 230 6.15 -9.73 8.64
N MET A 231 5.97 -9.83 9.94
CA MET A 231 5.46 -8.75 10.78
C MET A 231 6.66 -7.97 11.32
N VAL A 232 6.61 -6.65 11.25
CA VAL A 232 7.57 -5.75 11.89
C VAL A 232 6.82 -4.97 12.96
N ALA A 233 7.13 -5.25 14.22
CA ALA A 233 6.38 -4.71 15.35
C ALA A 233 7.22 -3.77 16.22
N HIS A 234 6.59 -2.69 16.69
CA HIS A 234 7.15 -1.87 17.76
C HIS A 234 7.29 -2.71 19.04
N GLU A 235 8.19 -2.31 19.95
CA GLU A 235 8.39 -3.03 21.21
C GLU A 235 7.12 -3.13 22.06
N SER A 236 6.21 -2.16 21.98
CA SER A 236 4.89 -2.21 22.64
C SER A 236 3.96 -3.26 22.03
N ALA A 237 4.10 -3.58 20.75
CA ALA A 237 3.26 -4.51 20.01
C ALA A 237 3.87 -5.93 19.87
N MET A 238 5.08 -6.15 20.39
CA MET A 238 5.81 -7.41 20.20
C MET A 238 5.10 -8.63 20.77
N GLU A 239 4.45 -8.52 21.94
CA GLU A 239 3.72 -9.63 22.55
C GLU A 239 2.50 -10.01 21.67
N LEU A 240 1.71 -9.02 21.26
CA LEU A 240 0.57 -9.19 20.37
C LEU A 240 0.99 -9.82 19.03
N ALA A 241 2.02 -9.27 18.38
CA ALA A 241 2.51 -9.76 17.10
C ALA A 241 3.13 -11.17 17.21
N SER A 242 3.77 -11.50 18.34
CA SER A 242 4.33 -12.84 18.58
C SER A 242 3.26 -13.91 18.68
N ASN A 243 2.17 -13.63 19.38
CA ASN A 243 1.07 -14.55 19.54
C ASN A 243 0.35 -14.74 18.20
N ALA A 244 -0.03 -13.66 17.53
CA ALA A 244 -0.66 -13.71 16.21
C ALA A 244 0.19 -14.47 15.18
N LEU A 245 1.52 -14.30 15.19
CA LEU A 245 2.44 -15.04 14.34
C LEU A 245 2.39 -16.54 14.60
N LEU A 246 2.32 -16.97 15.87
CA LEU A 246 2.26 -18.39 16.22
C LEU A 246 0.99 -19.04 15.66
N ASP A 247 -0.14 -18.35 15.74
CA ASP A 247 -1.40 -18.87 15.21
C ASP A 247 -1.39 -18.90 13.68
N MET A 248 -0.86 -17.87 13.02
CA MET A 248 -0.63 -17.89 11.56
C MET A 248 0.23 -19.08 11.13
N MET A 249 1.30 -19.38 11.88
CA MET A 249 2.17 -20.53 11.59
C MET A 249 1.45 -21.87 11.81
N LEU A 250 0.53 -21.96 12.77
CA LEU A 250 -0.30 -23.17 12.98
C LEU A 250 -1.25 -23.39 11.81
N ASP A 251 -1.72 -22.32 11.16
CA ASP A 251 -2.50 -22.36 9.92
C ASP A 251 -1.64 -22.56 8.65
N GLY A 252 -0.33 -22.78 8.82
CA GLY A 252 0.57 -23.07 7.71
C GLY A 252 1.07 -21.83 6.97
N VAL A 253 0.76 -20.61 7.44
CA VAL A 253 1.23 -19.38 6.84
C VAL A 253 2.72 -19.19 7.13
N GLN A 254 3.51 -19.03 6.07
CA GLN A 254 4.93 -18.70 6.22
C GLN A 254 5.09 -17.21 6.54
N ILE A 255 5.47 -16.92 7.76
CA ILE A 255 5.68 -15.55 8.25
C ILE A 255 6.77 -15.52 9.31
N SER A 256 7.48 -14.41 9.42
CA SER A 256 8.48 -14.13 10.47
C SER A 256 8.07 -12.90 11.30
N LEU A 257 8.78 -12.67 12.40
CA LEU A 257 8.61 -11.49 13.23
C LEU A 257 9.95 -10.78 13.39
N GLU A 258 9.93 -9.47 13.11
CA GLU A 258 11.09 -8.60 13.27
C GLU A 258 10.77 -7.44 14.22
N PRO A 259 11.70 -7.07 15.11
CA PRO A 259 11.53 -5.86 15.90
C PRO A 259 11.70 -4.61 15.03
N SER A 260 10.87 -3.59 15.28
CA SER A 260 11.03 -2.27 14.70
C SER A 260 12.42 -1.71 15.00
N PRO A 261 13.25 -1.36 14.01
CA PRO A 261 14.60 -0.87 14.27
C PRO A 261 14.56 0.49 14.99
N PRO A 262 15.20 0.62 16.17
CA PRO A 262 15.11 1.83 17.01
C PRO A 262 15.88 3.02 16.42
N THR A 263 16.67 2.81 15.38
CA THR A 263 17.52 3.85 14.76
C THR A 263 17.09 4.24 13.36
N LEU A 264 15.99 3.68 12.86
CA LEU A 264 15.44 4.05 11.56
C LEU A 264 14.10 4.76 11.76
N HIS A 265 14.09 6.06 11.51
CA HIS A 265 12.98 6.94 11.77
C HIS A 265 12.10 7.23 10.55
N GLY A 266 10.89 7.71 10.82
CA GLY A 266 9.86 8.04 9.83
C GLY A 266 9.00 6.87 9.40
N LEU A 267 9.25 5.67 9.93
CA LEU A 267 8.48 4.47 9.65
C LEU A 267 7.19 4.44 10.47
N THR A 268 6.12 3.95 9.88
CA THR A 268 4.80 3.79 10.52
C THR A 268 4.92 3.08 11.87
N HIS A 269 5.45 1.86 11.83
CA HIS A 269 5.56 1.02 13.04
C HIS A 269 6.52 1.59 14.09
N ARG A 270 7.51 2.42 13.71
CA ARG A 270 8.40 3.05 14.68
C ARG A 270 7.75 4.27 15.31
N GLU A 271 7.35 5.22 14.48
CA GLU A 271 6.92 6.53 14.99
C GLU A 271 5.52 6.48 15.63
N LEU A 272 4.62 5.63 15.13
CA LEU A 272 3.30 5.52 15.79
C LEU A 272 3.42 4.89 17.18
N GLY A 273 4.33 3.93 17.39
CA GLY A 273 4.60 3.38 18.72
C GLY A 273 5.29 4.37 19.66
N ASP A 274 6.16 5.24 19.12
CA ASP A 274 6.87 6.24 19.92
C ASP A 274 6.00 7.48 20.27
N PHE A 275 4.97 7.79 19.45
CA PHE A 275 4.20 9.05 19.56
C PHE A 275 2.70 8.89 19.83
N THR A 276 2.21 7.66 19.92
CA THR A 276 0.81 7.33 20.25
C THR A 276 0.76 6.10 21.15
N ASP A 277 -0.43 5.77 21.65
CA ASP A 277 -0.65 4.59 22.50
C ASP A 277 -1.06 3.34 21.69
N THR A 278 -1.16 3.43 20.36
CA THR A 278 -1.51 2.29 19.50
C THR A 278 -0.44 1.20 19.52
N LEU A 279 -0.83 -0.02 19.23
CA LEU A 279 0.06 -1.17 19.00
C LEU A 279 0.35 -1.30 17.49
N PRO A 280 1.43 -0.70 16.96
CA PRO A 280 1.64 -0.67 15.53
C PRO A 280 2.39 -1.90 15.05
N VAL A 281 1.84 -2.53 14.01
CA VAL A 281 2.44 -3.65 13.28
C VAL A 281 2.44 -3.30 11.78
N LEU A 282 3.59 -3.48 11.14
CA LEU A 282 3.70 -3.43 9.68
C LEU A 282 3.82 -4.86 9.16
N MET A 283 3.11 -5.18 8.10
CA MET A 283 3.16 -6.49 7.47
C MET A 283 3.79 -6.41 6.08
N GLU A 284 4.82 -7.22 5.85
CA GLU A 284 5.48 -7.36 4.55
C GLU A 284 5.12 -8.71 3.93
N THR A 285 4.65 -8.74 2.69
CA THR A 285 4.47 -9.98 1.94
C THR A 285 5.29 -9.97 0.65
N ALA A 286 5.57 -11.16 0.09
CA ALA A 286 6.46 -11.29 -1.06
C ALA A 286 5.80 -10.76 -2.34
N ASN A 287 6.39 -9.75 -2.97
CA ASN A 287 5.94 -9.20 -4.25
C ASN A 287 7.03 -9.27 -5.34
N PRO A 288 6.97 -10.25 -6.25
CA PRO A 288 7.93 -10.32 -7.34
C PRO A 288 7.85 -9.15 -8.32
N SER A 289 6.72 -8.43 -8.39
CA SER A 289 6.58 -7.28 -9.28
C SER A 289 7.31 -6.02 -8.78
N HIS A 290 7.77 -6.02 -7.53
CA HIS A 290 8.41 -4.88 -6.88
C HIS A 290 9.95 -4.90 -6.94
N GLY A 291 10.58 -6.06 -7.07
CA GLY A 291 12.02 -6.22 -6.91
C GLY A 291 12.87 -5.90 -8.14
N ARG A 292 14.19 -5.98 -7.96
CA ARG A 292 15.19 -5.63 -8.99
C ARG A 292 15.66 -6.80 -9.84
N LEU A 293 15.35 -8.03 -9.42
CA LEU A 293 15.78 -9.25 -10.12
C LEU A 293 14.75 -9.71 -11.16
N ARG A 294 13.58 -9.08 -11.22
CA ARG A 294 12.49 -9.38 -12.14
C ARG A 294 12.79 -9.02 -13.60
N GLY A 295 11.99 -9.56 -14.50
CA GLY A 295 11.84 -9.07 -15.87
C GLY A 295 11.02 -7.77 -15.94
N ALA A 296 10.33 -7.55 -17.05
CA ALA A 296 9.43 -6.41 -17.21
C ALA A 296 8.19 -6.59 -16.31
N THR A 297 7.84 -5.56 -15.57
CA THR A 297 6.59 -5.55 -14.80
C THR A 297 5.41 -5.37 -15.76
N ASN A 298 4.51 -6.35 -15.75
CA ASN A 298 3.24 -6.30 -16.47
C ASN A 298 2.11 -6.78 -15.55
N GLU A 299 0.88 -6.66 -16.00
CA GLU A 299 -0.29 -7.06 -15.24
C GLU A 299 -0.26 -8.54 -14.81
N GLU A 300 0.21 -9.43 -15.68
CA GLU A 300 0.33 -10.86 -15.37
C GLU A 300 1.29 -11.08 -14.17
N LEU A 301 2.44 -10.40 -14.16
CA LEU A 301 3.37 -10.47 -13.04
C LEU A 301 2.76 -9.89 -11.75
N VAL A 302 2.02 -8.78 -11.85
CA VAL A 302 1.34 -8.18 -10.70
C VAL A 302 0.34 -9.14 -10.07
N LEU A 303 -0.44 -9.85 -10.87
CA LEU A 303 -1.48 -10.76 -10.41
C LEU A 303 -0.94 -12.13 -9.99
N THR A 304 -0.12 -12.75 -10.82
CA THR A 304 0.33 -14.14 -10.62
C THR A 304 1.63 -14.25 -9.82
N GLY A 305 2.41 -13.18 -9.78
CA GLY A 305 3.74 -13.20 -9.20
C GLY A 305 4.73 -14.13 -9.94
N LYS A 306 4.44 -14.55 -11.17
CA LYS A 306 5.29 -15.48 -11.95
C LYS A 306 6.32 -14.73 -12.76
N ASP A 307 7.60 -14.96 -12.49
CA ASP A 307 8.71 -14.35 -13.21
C ASP A 307 9.87 -15.33 -13.41
N PRO A 308 10.31 -15.56 -14.66
CA PRO A 308 11.37 -16.52 -14.93
C PRO A 308 12.75 -16.07 -14.43
N TYR A 309 12.96 -14.78 -14.21
CA TYR A 309 14.22 -14.27 -13.66
C TYR A 309 14.26 -14.48 -12.15
N TYR A 310 13.14 -14.31 -11.42
CA TYR A 310 13.06 -14.67 -10.01
C TYR A 310 13.19 -16.17 -9.79
N LEU A 311 12.60 -17.01 -10.65
CA LEU A 311 12.82 -18.45 -10.60
C LEU A 311 14.31 -18.78 -10.67
N LYS A 312 15.00 -18.20 -11.63
CA LYS A 312 16.46 -18.36 -11.77
C LYS A 312 17.25 -17.77 -10.61
N ALA A 313 16.80 -16.64 -10.05
CA ALA A 313 17.43 -16.04 -8.88
C ALA A 313 17.30 -16.93 -7.66
N ALA A 314 16.14 -17.53 -7.42
CA ALA A 314 15.88 -18.48 -6.34
C ALA A 314 16.74 -19.75 -6.48
N GLU A 315 16.85 -20.32 -7.69
CA GLU A 315 17.75 -21.45 -7.98
C GLU A 315 19.22 -21.15 -7.64
N ASN A 316 19.63 -19.87 -7.70
CA ASN A 316 20.97 -19.42 -7.37
C ASN A 316 21.12 -18.88 -5.93
N GLY A 317 20.08 -19.00 -5.08
CA GLY A 317 20.10 -18.60 -3.69
C GLY A 317 20.00 -17.09 -3.44
N TYR A 318 19.41 -16.34 -4.36
CA TYR A 318 19.19 -14.88 -4.23
C TYR A 318 17.80 -14.51 -3.70
N ALA A 319 16.92 -15.47 -3.44
CA ALA A 319 15.64 -15.23 -2.80
C ALA A 319 15.70 -15.62 -1.30
N TRP A 320 15.08 -14.80 -0.47
CA TRP A 320 14.95 -15.05 0.98
C TRP A 320 13.74 -15.90 1.35
N VAL A 321 12.80 -16.03 0.40
CA VAL A 321 11.61 -16.88 0.55
C VAL A 321 11.61 -17.95 -0.54
N PRO A 322 10.96 -19.11 -0.33
CA PRO A 322 10.75 -20.08 -1.39
C PRO A 322 10.06 -19.41 -2.59
N TYR A 323 10.58 -19.68 -3.77
CA TYR A 323 10.00 -19.19 -5.02
C TYR A 323 10.16 -20.24 -6.11
N ASP A 324 9.05 -20.62 -6.71
CA ASP A 324 8.99 -21.65 -7.76
C ASP A 324 8.19 -21.17 -8.99
N GLU A 325 7.86 -22.07 -9.90
CA GLU A 325 7.10 -21.81 -11.12
C GLU A 325 5.65 -21.34 -10.88
N ASN A 326 5.11 -21.54 -9.69
CA ASN A 326 3.78 -21.06 -9.33
C ASN A 326 3.77 -19.55 -9.04
N GLY A 327 4.93 -18.97 -8.72
CA GLY A 327 5.05 -17.58 -8.33
C GLY A 327 4.46 -17.30 -6.94
N VAL A 328 4.07 -16.05 -6.69
CA VAL A 328 3.37 -15.61 -5.47
C VAL A 328 2.17 -14.79 -5.88
N SER A 329 1.01 -15.41 -5.98
CA SER A 329 -0.20 -14.76 -6.51
C SER A 329 -0.70 -13.61 -5.62
N ILE A 330 -1.54 -12.76 -6.17
CA ILE A 330 -2.15 -11.66 -5.41
C ILE A 330 -3.06 -12.22 -4.30
N GLU A 331 -3.73 -13.34 -4.55
CA GLU A 331 -4.56 -14.04 -3.56
C GLU A 331 -3.72 -14.47 -2.35
N GLU A 332 -2.56 -15.08 -2.57
CA GLU A 332 -1.67 -15.50 -1.47
C GLU A 332 -1.17 -14.31 -0.66
N ARG A 333 -0.82 -13.22 -1.33
CA ARG A 333 -0.32 -12.01 -0.68
C ARG A 333 -1.41 -11.33 0.15
N VAL A 334 -2.63 -11.22 -0.40
CA VAL A 334 -3.82 -10.71 0.30
C VAL A 334 -4.20 -11.62 1.46
N ALA A 335 -4.19 -12.94 1.25
CA ALA A 335 -4.50 -13.93 2.28
C ALA A 335 -3.58 -13.76 3.50
N ARG A 336 -2.27 -13.57 3.28
CA ARG A 336 -1.31 -13.35 4.39
C ARG A 336 -1.64 -12.10 5.19
N HIS A 337 -2.01 -11.00 4.54
CA HIS A 337 -2.42 -9.76 5.20
C HIS A 337 -3.70 -9.94 6.02
N LEU A 338 -4.74 -10.51 5.42
CA LEU A 338 -6.04 -10.70 6.08
C LEU A 338 -5.95 -11.69 7.26
N THR A 339 -5.17 -12.76 7.11
CA THR A 339 -4.91 -13.70 8.21
C THR A 339 -4.17 -13.03 9.37
N GLY A 340 -3.21 -12.15 9.07
CA GLY A 340 -2.55 -11.36 10.11
C GLY A 340 -3.49 -10.41 10.85
N ILE A 341 -4.36 -9.72 10.13
CA ILE A 341 -5.39 -8.86 10.74
C ILE A 341 -6.32 -9.68 11.64
N HIS A 342 -6.76 -10.84 11.18
CA HIS A 342 -7.62 -11.74 11.94
C HIS A 342 -6.97 -12.13 13.29
N TYR A 343 -5.76 -12.66 13.26
CA TYR A 343 -5.09 -13.10 14.49
C TYR A 343 -4.64 -11.95 15.39
N LEU A 344 -4.33 -10.77 14.86
CA LEU A 344 -4.10 -9.60 15.69
C LEU A 344 -5.37 -9.20 16.48
N CYS A 345 -6.56 -9.34 15.90
CA CYS A 345 -7.82 -9.11 16.61
C CYS A 345 -8.08 -10.17 17.70
N GLU A 346 -7.89 -11.46 17.40
CA GLU A 346 -8.10 -12.55 18.35
C GLU A 346 -7.14 -12.48 19.54
N GLU A 347 -5.86 -12.26 19.25
CA GLU A 347 -4.82 -12.19 20.26
C GLU A 347 -4.90 -10.93 21.12
N TYR A 348 -5.42 -9.82 20.56
CA TYR A 348 -5.74 -8.66 21.37
C TYR A 348 -6.80 -9.00 22.44
N GLY A 349 -7.85 -9.73 22.04
CA GLY A 349 -8.87 -10.23 22.97
C GLY A 349 -8.29 -11.15 24.05
N THR A 350 -7.36 -12.01 23.69
CA THR A 350 -6.65 -12.91 24.61
C THR A 350 -5.81 -12.15 25.63
N LEU A 351 -5.08 -11.12 25.20
CA LEU A 351 -4.16 -10.36 26.04
C LEU A 351 -4.85 -9.33 26.92
N TYR A 352 -5.85 -8.62 26.37
CA TYR A 352 -6.46 -7.45 27.01
C TYR A 352 -7.89 -7.68 27.50
N GLY A 353 -8.52 -8.81 27.11
CA GLY A 353 -9.87 -9.18 27.56
C GLY A 353 -11.02 -8.49 26.82
N GLU A 354 -10.72 -7.69 25.81
CA GLU A 354 -11.68 -7.00 24.95
C GLU A 354 -11.47 -7.43 23.50
N THR A 355 -12.53 -7.82 22.79
CA THR A 355 -12.41 -8.42 21.46
C THR A 355 -12.88 -7.46 20.38
N LEU A 356 -12.02 -7.21 19.39
CA LEU A 356 -12.41 -6.69 18.08
C LEU A 356 -12.84 -7.87 17.20
N SER A 357 -14.13 -7.92 16.84
CA SER A 357 -14.68 -9.02 16.03
C SER A 357 -15.03 -8.55 14.64
N ILE A 358 -14.18 -8.91 13.66
CA ILE A 358 -14.41 -8.66 12.24
C ILE A 358 -14.93 -9.96 11.60
N VAL A 359 -16.10 -9.90 10.98
CA VAL A 359 -16.76 -11.05 10.36
C VAL A 359 -16.64 -10.97 8.85
N GLY A 360 -16.37 -12.11 8.20
CA GLY A 360 -16.25 -12.20 6.75
C GLY A 360 -14.82 -12.04 6.23
N ILE A 361 -13.81 -12.00 7.10
CA ILE A 361 -12.41 -12.12 6.66
C ILE A 361 -12.24 -13.54 6.11
N PRO A 362 -11.83 -13.70 4.82
CA PRO A 362 -11.54 -15.02 4.28
C PRO A 362 -10.33 -15.65 4.97
N SER A 363 -10.38 -16.95 5.22
CA SER A 363 -9.22 -17.70 5.70
C SER A 363 -8.13 -17.77 4.63
N TYR A 364 -6.90 -18.08 5.07
CA TYR A 364 -5.76 -18.24 4.16
C TYR A 364 -6.06 -19.26 3.06
N ASP A 365 -6.60 -20.42 3.43
CA ASP A 365 -6.92 -21.50 2.50
C ASP A 365 -8.07 -21.15 1.53
N GLU A 366 -9.08 -20.39 1.97
CA GLU A 366 -10.18 -19.95 1.10
C GLU A 366 -9.65 -19.04 -0.02
N LEU A 367 -8.74 -18.13 0.26
CA LEU A 367 -8.15 -17.30 -0.79
C LEU A 367 -7.17 -18.06 -1.69
N LEU A 368 -6.35 -18.96 -1.14
CA LEU A 368 -5.44 -19.77 -1.95
C LEU A 368 -6.16 -20.71 -2.93
N ASN A 369 -7.32 -21.21 -2.55
CA ASN A 369 -8.10 -22.16 -3.35
C ASN A 369 -9.30 -21.51 -4.10
N GLY A 370 -9.56 -20.25 -3.84
CA GLY A 370 -10.64 -19.46 -4.41
C GLY A 370 -10.18 -18.32 -5.29
N SER A 371 -10.90 -17.23 -5.23
CA SER A 371 -10.56 -15.98 -5.94
C SER A 371 -10.76 -14.78 -5.02
N LEU A 372 -9.82 -13.85 -5.07
CA LEU A 372 -9.96 -12.55 -4.41
C LEU A 372 -11.22 -11.81 -4.88
N SER A 373 -11.65 -12.07 -6.11
CA SER A 373 -12.85 -11.48 -6.70
C SER A 373 -14.15 -11.82 -5.96
N ASP A 374 -14.20 -12.93 -5.22
CA ASP A 374 -15.36 -13.33 -4.43
C ASP A 374 -15.59 -12.42 -3.21
N TYR A 375 -14.61 -11.62 -2.85
CA TYR A 375 -14.61 -10.69 -1.71
C TYR A 375 -14.60 -9.22 -2.15
N LEU A 376 -14.94 -8.96 -3.42
CA LEU A 376 -15.05 -7.63 -4.03
C LEU A 376 -16.43 -7.48 -4.69
N ASN A 377 -17.06 -6.31 -4.47
CA ASN A 377 -18.39 -5.99 -5.02
C ASN A 377 -18.40 -5.61 -6.51
#